data_8c0c57a903209e97a5b77405ea459ddb
#
_entry.id   8c0c57a903209e97a5b77405ea459ddb
#
_cell.length_a   1.000
_cell.length_b   1.000
_cell.length_c   1.000
_cell.angle_alpha   90.00
_cell.angle_beta   90.00
_cell.angle_gamma   90.00
#
_symmetry.space_group_name_H-M   'P 1'
#
loop_
_entity.id
_entity.type
_entity.pdbx_description
1 polymer ?
#
loop_
_entity_poly.entity_id
_entity_poly.type
_entity_poly.pdbx_seq_one_letter_code
_entity_poly.pdbx_strand_id
1 'polypeptide(L)'
;MDQSGDNLSLQIEQVGSNNKILLYDSGSKITGDDVDIHLHQHNTSSSASTNTIKLWHLYGDDNAIRWGQGAGLTNSSDTTFEADTDDSGGQYTMIDIHGNRNSITGYQMNAGSGAHTADIYIWGDDNSAWIRQKNNSSKNLDLLIKNDDNEVSVLQKDHAAHSAAITLDGSYGTNLNLTQQSTTAQSYTLIQNCLTIGGCNISVIQQ
;
A
#
# COMPACT_ATOMS: atom_id res chain seq x y z
N MET A 1 -15.65 14.74 -3.27
CA MET A 1 -15.13 14.27 -1.98
C MET A 1 -16.06 14.80 -0.91
N ASP A 2 -16.56 13.96 -0.08
CA ASP A 2 -17.32 14.34 1.12
C ASP A 2 -16.44 13.99 2.33
N GLN A 3 -16.22 14.99 3.20
CA GLN A 3 -15.37 14.85 4.38
C GLN A 3 -16.18 15.27 5.60
N SER A 4 -16.11 14.47 6.63
CA SER A 4 -16.67 14.81 7.95
C SER A 4 -15.72 14.33 9.05
N GLY A 5 -15.49 15.17 10.05
CA GLY A 5 -14.55 14.97 11.15
C GLY A 5 -13.60 16.14 11.32
N ASP A 6 -12.84 16.14 12.39
CA ASP A 6 -11.88 17.18 12.74
C ASP A 6 -10.45 16.77 12.40
N ASN A 7 -9.56 17.74 12.24
CA ASN A 7 -8.10 17.57 12.08
C ASN A 7 -7.61 16.76 10.88
N LEU A 8 -8.35 16.72 9.77
CA LEU A 8 -7.83 16.10 8.55
C LEU A 8 -6.61 16.88 8.04
N SER A 9 -5.49 16.19 7.88
CA SER A 9 -4.34 16.67 7.12
C SER A 9 -4.28 15.91 5.79
N LEU A 10 -4.24 16.62 4.68
CA LEU A 10 -4.16 16.01 3.35
C LEU A 10 -3.05 16.69 2.56
N GLN A 11 -1.99 15.98 2.27
CA GLN A 11 -0.93 16.43 1.39
C GLN A 11 -0.99 15.62 0.10
N ILE A 12 -1.10 16.30 -1.03
CA ILE A 12 -1.05 15.68 -2.34
C ILE A 12 0.11 16.31 -3.10
N GLU A 13 1.02 15.51 -3.58
CA GLU A 13 2.08 15.95 -4.48
C GLU A 13 1.97 15.14 -5.78
N GLN A 14 1.98 15.81 -6.92
CA GLN A 14 2.04 15.20 -8.24
C GLN A 14 3.09 15.95 -9.07
N VAL A 15 4.18 15.29 -9.41
CA VAL A 15 5.26 15.86 -10.20
C VAL A 15 5.31 15.14 -11.55
N GLY A 16 5.50 15.88 -12.64
CA GLY A 16 5.53 15.34 -13.99
C GLY A 16 4.16 15.04 -14.60
N SER A 17 4.14 14.24 -15.65
CA SER A 17 2.95 13.93 -16.45
C SER A 17 2.36 12.57 -16.12
N ASN A 18 1.11 12.36 -16.52
CA ASN A 18 0.42 11.06 -16.39
C ASN A 18 0.28 10.55 -14.96
N ASN A 19 0.12 11.44 -13.99
CA ASN A 19 -0.19 11.11 -12.61
C ASN A 19 -1.66 11.33 -12.31
N LYS A 20 -2.29 10.42 -11.57
CA LYS A 20 -3.70 10.48 -11.24
C LYS A 20 -3.94 10.06 -9.80
N ILE A 21 -4.45 10.97 -9.00
CA ILE A 21 -4.97 10.67 -7.67
C ILE A 21 -6.49 10.80 -7.73
N LEU A 22 -7.18 9.73 -7.43
CA LEU A 22 -8.62 9.66 -7.40
C LEU A 22 -9.09 9.54 -5.95
N LEU A 23 -9.61 10.61 -5.45
CA LEU A 23 -10.50 10.59 -4.30
C LEU A 23 -11.88 10.32 -4.87
N TYR A 24 -12.27 9.07 -4.84
CA TYR A 24 -13.27 8.50 -5.72
C TYR A 24 -14.69 9.08 -5.60
N ASP A 25 -15.41 8.95 -6.64
CA ASP A 25 -16.79 8.86 -7.10
C ASP A 25 -17.93 9.25 -6.11
N SER A 26 -19.15 9.34 -6.62
CA SER A 26 -20.37 9.72 -5.92
C SER A 26 -20.73 8.80 -4.71
N GLY A 27 -19.94 8.80 -3.69
CA GLY A 27 -20.09 7.97 -2.48
C GLY A 27 -18.83 7.80 -1.67
N SER A 28 -17.70 8.26 -2.19
CA SER A 28 -16.45 8.24 -1.43
C SER A 28 -16.51 9.22 -0.27
N LYS A 29 -16.24 8.71 0.90
CA LYS A 29 -16.18 9.49 2.13
C LYS A 29 -14.87 9.31 2.83
N ILE A 30 -14.35 10.40 3.33
CA ILE A 30 -13.38 10.41 4.41
C ILE A 30 -14.15 10.86 5.64
N THR A 31 -14.27 9.97 6.61
CA THR A 31 -15.03 10.22 7.83
C THR A 31 -14.22 9.71 9.01
N GLY A 32 -13.84 10.60 9.89
CA GLY A 32 -13.05 10.31 11.08
C GLY A 32 -12.30 11.54 11.54
N ASP A 33 -11.87 11.52 12.78
CA ASP A 33 -11.03 12.56 13.38
C ASP A 33 -9.54 12.18 13.25
N ASP A 34 -8.66 13.17 13.26
CA ASP A 34 -7.20 13.03 13.23
C ASP A 34 -6.65 12.16 12.08
N VAL A 35 -7.29 12.23 10.91
CA VAL A 35 -6.85 11.50 9.72
C VAL A 35 -5.68 12.21 9.03
N ASP A 36 -4.62 11.50 8.75
CA ASP A 36 -3.44 12.01 8.04
C ASP A 36 -3.22 11.23 6.73
N ILE A 37 -3.19 11.92 5.59
CA ILE A 37 -3.06 11.31 4.27
C ILE A 37 -1.97 12.02 3.48
N HIS A 38 -0.90 11.36 3.18
CA HIS A 38 0.15 11.81 2.28
C HIS A 38 0.18 10.92 1.03
N LEU A 39 -0.25 11.44 -0.10
CA LEU A 39 -0.20 10.75 -1.38
C LEU A 39 0.83 11.45 -2.26
N HIS A 40 1.78 10.72 -2.79
CA HIS A 40 2.85 11.25 -3.60
C HIS A 40 2.95 10.46 -4.91
N GLN A 41 3.04 11.16 -6.04
CA GLN A 41 3.30 10.56 -7.35
C GLN A 41 4.43 11.31 -8.03
N HIS A 42 5.33 10.58 -8.63
CA HIS A 42 6.46 11.13 -9.35
C HIS A 42 6.64 10.38 -10.66
N ASN A 43 6.44 11.06 -11.77
CA ASN A 43 6.61 10.50 -13.09
C ASN A 43 7.21 11.58 -14.00
N THR A 44 8.50 11.50 -14.24
CA THR A 44 9.24 12.50 -15.04
C THR A 44 9.29 12.20 -16.52
N SER A 45 8.95 11.00 -16.95
CA SER A 45 8.94 10.62 -18.35
C SER A 45 7.64 11.04 -19.03
N SER A 46 7.74 11.81 -20.11
CA SER A 46 6.59 12.22 -20.91
C SER A 46 5.91 11.07 -21.68
N SER A 47 6.59 9.93 -21.79
CA SER A 47 6.11 8.72 -22.46
C SER A 47 5.67 7.62 -21.48
N ALA A 48 5.74 7.87 -20.19
CA ALA A 48 5.39 6.90 -19.19
C ALA A 48 3.88 6.63 -19.13
N SER A 49 3.54 5.44 -18.70
CA SER A 49 2.16 5.05 -18.41
C SER A 49 1.61 5.77 -17.20
N THR A 50 0.29 5.88 -17.10
CA THR A 50 -0.37 6.60 -16.00
C THR A 50 -0.17 5.88 -14.67
N ASN A 51 0.35 6.58 -13.68
CA ASN A 51 0.30 6.19 -12.28
C ASN A 51 -1.06 6.55 -11.69
N THR A 52 -1.65 5.65 -10.95
CA THR A 52 -2.97 5.88 -10.35
C THR A 52 -2.97 5.45 -8.88
N ILE A 53 -3.25 6.40 -8.00
CA ILE A 53 -3.63 6.12 -6.62
C ILE A 53 -5.12 6.40 -6.48
N LYS A 54 -5.86 5.43 -5.97
CA LYS A 54 -7.29 5.50 -5.74
C LYS A 54 -7.58 5.29 -4.26
N LEU A 55 -8.03 6.32 -3.58
CA LEU A 55 -8.57 6.21 -2.24
C LEU A 55 -10.09 6.01 -2.36
N TRP A 56 -10.59 4.84 -1.97
CA TRP A 56 -12.00 4.49 -2.10
C TRP A 56 -12.82 5.02 -0.92
N HIS A 57 -12.60 4.47 0.24
CA HIS A 57 -13.20 4.95 1.49
C HIS A 57 -12.12 5.04 2.56
N LEU A 58 -12.37 5.90 3.52
CA LEU A 58 -11.64 5.98 4.76
C LEU A 58 -12.64 6.30 5.86
N TYR A 59 -12.97 5.31 6.66
CA TYR A 59 -13.87 5.42 7.79
C TYR A 59 -13.15 5.06 9.08
N GLY A 60 -13.21 5.96 10.07
CA GLY A 60 -12.63 5.78 11.38
C GLY A 60 -11.56 6.80 11.72
N ASP A 61 -11.19 6.84 12.98
CA ASP A 61 -10.33 7.86 13.56
C ASP A 61 -8.84 7.44 13.53
N ASP A 62 -7.95 8.43 13.59
CA ASP A 62 -6.51 8.25 13.70
C ASP A 62 -5.87 7.38 12.60
N ASN A 63 -6.45 7.33 11.41
CA ASN A 63 -5.89 6.57 10.31
C ASN A 63 -4.81 7.37 9.56
N ALA A 64 -3.69 6.72 9.23
CA ALA A 64 -2.60 7.32 8.48
C ALA A 64 -2.31 6.56 7.18
N ILE A 65 -2.24 7.26 6.06
CA ILE A 65 -1.86 6.70 4.76
C ILE A 65 -0.67 7.49 4.19
N ARG A 66 0.41 6.79 3.87
CA ARG A 66 1.57 7.34 3.16
C ARG A 66 1.92 6.44 1.99
N TRP A 67 1.60 6.89 0.78
CA TRP A 67 1.78 6.05 -0.41
C TRP A 67 2.46 6.79 -1.55
N GLY A 68 3.55 6.23 -2.06
CA GLY A 68 4.30 6.76 -3.20
C GLY A 68 4.19 5.89 -4.45
N GLN A 69 4.18 6.52 -5.62
CA GLN A 69 4.36 5.85 -6.91
C GLN A 69 5.41 6.61 -7.72
N GLY A 70 6.43 5.91 -8.21
CA GLY A 70 7.61 6.52 -8.81
C GLY A 70 8.50 7.24 -7.81
N ALA A 71 8.29 7.02 -6.54
CA ALA A 71 9.10 7.53 -5.44
C ALA A 71 9.03 6.58 -4.25
N GLY A 72 10.11 6.45 -3.52
CA GLY A 72 10.23 5.49 -2.42
C GLY A 72 10.55 6.14 -1.08
N LEU A 73 10.37 5.37 -0.03
CA LEU A 73 10.75 5.69 1.34
C LEU A 73 11.88 4.77 1.79
N THR A 74 12.76 5.27 2.64
CA THR A 74 13.85 4.46 3.20
C THR A 74 13.31 3.47 4.25
N ASN A 75 12.35 3.91 5.03
CA ASN A 75 11.71 3.09 6.07
C ASN A 75 10.23 3.51 6.27
N SER A 76 9.49 2.78 7.07
CA SER A 76 8.06 3.02 7.30
C SER A 76 7.74 4.29 8.10
N SER A 77 8.70 4.86 8.77
CA SER A 77 8.53 6.11 9.54
C SER A 77 8.91 7.37 8.75
N ASP A 78 9.52 7.22 7.56
CA ASP A 78 9.89 8.35 6.73
C ASP A 78 8.64 9.07 6.20
N THR A 79 8.73 10.38 6.15
CA THR A 79 7.68 11.25 5.60
C THR A 79 8.06 11.88 4.26
N THR A 80 9.32 11.77 3.86
CA THR A 80 9.84 12.35 2.62
C THR A 80 10.10 11.26 1.60
N PHE A 81 9.39 11.32 0.49
CA PHE A 81 9.61 10.42 -0.64
C PHE A 81 10.81 10.86 -1.47
N GLU A 82 11.67 9.90 -1.81
CA GLU A 82 12.76 10.08 -2.76
C GLU A 82 12.29 9.66 -4.16
N ALA A 83 12.37 10.58 -5.11
CA ALA A 83 11.94 10.35 -6.48
C ALA A 83 12.82 9.30 -7.17
N ASP A 84 12.19 8.37 -7.88
CA ASP A 84 12.86 7.48 -8.83
C ASP A 84 12.79 8.13 -10.23
N THR A 85 13.93 8.58 -10.71
CA THR A 85 14.05 9.24 -12.02
C THR A 85 13.88 8.27 -13.19
N ASP A 86 13.98 6.99 -12.94
CA ASP A 86 13.88 5.93 -13.95
C ASP A 86 12.48 5.29 -13.99
N ASP A 87 11.53 5.80 -13.20
CA ASP A 87 10.17 5.26 -13.15
C ASP A 87 9.47 5.32 -14.51
N SER A 88 8.98 4.18 -14.97
CA SER A 88 8.28 4.03 -16.25
C SER A 88 6.77 4.23 -16.14
N GLY A 89 6.24 4.42 -14.95
CA GLY A 89 4.83 4.59 -14.69
C GLY A 89 4.01 3.30 -14.79
N GLY A 90 2.70 3.46 -14.78
CA GLY A 90 1.74 2.35 -14.88
C GLY A 90 1.41 1.69 -13.55
N GLN A 91 1.84 2.25 -12.43
CA GLN A 91 1.50 1.75 -11.12
C GLN A 91 0.03 2.04 -10.78
N TYR A 92 -0.59 1.09 -10.12
CA TYR A 92 -1.95 1.22 -9.63
C TYR A 92 -2.02 0.82 -8.16
N THR A 93 -2.70 1.64 -7.38
CA THR A 93 -3.03 1.31 -6.00
C THR A 93 -4.46 1.73 -5.71
N MET A 94 -5.19 0.85 -5.03
CA MET A 94 -6.46 1.18 -4.41
C MET A 94 -6.33 0.96 -2.90
N ILE A 95 -6.89 1.89 -2.12
CA ILE A 95 -6.88 1.84 -0.66
C ILE A 95 -8.32 2.05 -0.19
N ASP A 96 -8.78 1.16 0.68
CA ASP A 96 -10.10 1.18 1.31
C ASP A 96 -9.95 0.78 2.78
N ILE A 97 -10.29 1.69 3.69
CA ILE A 97 -10.09 1.50 5.14
C ILE A 97 -11.40 1.70 5.89
N HIS A 98 -11.73 0.74 6.73
CA HIS A 98 -12.83 0.78 7.69
C HIS A 98 -12.33 0.33 9.06
N GLY A 99 -12.12 1.27 9.96
CA GLY A 99 -11.59 1.03 11.31
C GLY A 99 -10.71 2.18 11.78
N ASN A 100 -10.18 2.08 12.98
CA ASN A 100 -9.45 3.16 13.63
C ASN A 100 -7.96 2.82 13.78
N ARG A 101 -7.12 3.84 13.85
CA ARG A 101 -5.68 3.74 14.12
C ARG A 101 -4.91 2.83 13.15
N ASN A 102 -5.38 2.73 11.91
CA ASN A 102 -4.68 1.96 10.90
C ASN A 102 -3.59 2.81 10.23
N SER A 103 -2.45 2.20 9.98
CA SER A 103 -1.31 2.84 9.31
C SER A 103 -0.93 2.07 8.06
N ILE A 104 -1.08 2.68 6.89
CA ILE A 104 -0.62 2.13 5.62
C ILE A 104 0.51 3.00 5.09
N THR A 105 1.68 2.41 4.99
CA THR A 105 2.84 3.06 4.38
C THR A 105 3.36 2.18 3.25
N GLY A 106 3.73 2.76 2.14
CA GLY A 106 4.31 1.98 1.06
C GLY A 106 4.65 2.74 -0.19
N TYR A 107 5.22 2.01 -1.13
CA TYR A 107 5.55 2.59 -2.44
C TYR A 107 5.65 1.55 -3.56
N GLN A 108 5.50 2.07 -4.77
CA GLN A 108 5.70 1.34 -6.02
C GLN A 108 6.71 2.10 -6.89
N MET A 109 7.78 1.45 -7.29
CA MET A 109 8.85 2.02 -8.11
C MET A 109 9.20 1.04 -9.22
N ASN A 110 9.12 1.48 -10.47
CA ASN A 110 9.37 0.62 -11.64
C ASN A 110 10.36 1.28 -12.62
N ALA A 111 11.58 0.84 -12.59
CA ALA A 111 12.64 1.31 -13.51
C ALA A 111 12.66 0.60 -14.88
N GLY A 112 11.53 0.07 -15.35
CA GLY A 112 11.47 -0.66 -16.62
C GLY A 112 10.05 -1.00 -17.06
N SER A 113 9.86 -2.09 -17.78
CA SER A 113 8.56 -2.54 -18.23
C SER A 113 7.83 -3.37 -17.17
N GLY A 114 6.57 -3.09 -16.95
CA GLY A 114 5.70 -3.82 -16.04
C GLY A 114 5.06 -2.90 -14.99
N ALA A 115 3.77 -2.95 -14.85
CA ALA A 115 3.04 -2.18 -13.87
C ALA A 115 3.04 -2.91 -12.52
N HIS A 116 3.18 -2.16 -11.43
CA HIS A 116 2.94 -2.68 -10.09
C HIS A 116 1.49 -2.41 -9.69
N THR A 117 0.86 -3.36 -9.03
CA THR A 117 -0.49 -3.20 -8.50
C THR A 117 -0.55 -3.53 -7.02
N ALA A 118 -1.34 -2.76 -6.27
CA ALA A 118 -1.67 -3.04 -4.89
C ALA A 118 -3.14 -2.69 -4.65
N ASP A 119 -3.91 -3.67 -4.29
CA ASP A 119 -5.29 -3.52 -3.84
C ASP A 119 -5.33 -3.82 -2.35
N ILE A 120 -5.61 -2.83 -1.54
CA ILE A 120 -5.47 -2.90 -0.08
C ILE A 120 -6.84 -2.63 0.53
N TYR A 121 -7.32 -3.52 1.34
CA TYR A 121 -8.56 -3.41 2.08
C TYR A 121 -8.24 -3.62 3.55
N ILE A 122 -8.68 -2.78 4.45
CA ILE A 122 -8.50 -2.99 5.89
C ILE A 122 -9.85 -2.77 6.57
N TRP A 123 -10.32 -3.78 7.25
CA TRP A 123 -11.52 -3.77 8.08
C TRP A 123 -11.17 -4.26 9.48
N GLY A 124 -10.79 -3.35 10.34
CA GLY A 124 -10.33 -3.60 11.69
C GLY A 124 -9.54 -2.43 12.24
N ASP A 125 -9.16 -2.50 13.48
CA ASP A 125 -8.45 -1.46 14.20
C ASP A 125 -6.96 -1.80 14.41
N ASP A 126 -6.14 -0.79 14.63
CA ASP A 126 -4.73 -0.93 15.02
C ASP A 126 -3.86 -1.74 14.06
N ASN A 127 -4.17 -1.76 12.77
CA ASN A 127 -3.38 -2.48 11.78
C ASN A 127 -2.27 -1.61 11.18
N SER A 128 -1.11 -2.21 10.95
CA SER A 128 0.03 -1.59 10.28
C SER A 128 0.45 -2.39 9.05
N ALA A 129 0.59 -1.72 7.90
CA ALA A 129 1.07 -2.33 6.66
C ALA A 129 2.22 -1.52 6.05
N TRP A 130 3.37 -2.16 5.85
CA TRP A 130 4.53 -1.62 5.16
C TRP A 130 4.79 -2.38 3.85
N ILE A 131 4.42 -1.80 2.70
CA ILE A 131 4.40 -2.49 1.41
C ILE A 131 5.35 -1.82 0.42
N ARG A 132 6.22 -2.60 -0.19
CA ARG A 132 7.23 -2.12 -1.14
C ARG A 132 7.25 -3.02 -2.37
N GLN A 133 6.94 -2.43 -3.51
CA GLN A 133 7.05 -3.07 -4.82
C GLN A 133 8.05 -2.30 -5.66
N LYS A 134 9.12 -2.94 -6.07
CA LYS A 134 10.20 -2.25 -6.79
C LYS A 134 10.91 -3.08 -7.83
N ASN A 135 11.67 -2.37 -8.68
CA ASN A 135 12.39 -2.88 -9.84
C ASN A 135 11.46 -3.30 -10.99
N ASN A 136 12.05 -3.86 -12.04
CA ASN A 136 11.35 -4.22 -13.27
C ASN A 136 10.39 -5.38 -13.07
N SER A 137 9.54 -5.60 -14.06
CA SER A 137 8.47 -6.61 -14.07
C SER A 137 7.36 -6.36 -13.05
N SER A 138 6.19 -6.82 -13.38
CA SER A 138 4.99 -6.56 -12.57
C SER A 138 5.09 -7.20 -11.18
N LYS A 139 4.73 -6.45 -10.18
CA LYS A 139 4.51 -6.93 -8.82
C LYS A 139 3.04 -6.75 -8.50
N ASN A 140 2.41 -7.80 -8.03
CA ASN A 140 1.01 -7.77 -7.63
C ASN A 140 0.88 -8.11 -6.15
N LEU A 141 0.03 -7.37 -5.49
CA LEU A 141 -0.39 -7.65 -4.12
C LEU A 141 -1.93 -7.50 -4.10
N ASP A 142 -2.58 -8.19 -3.24
CA ASP A 142 -3.98 -7.95 -2.89
C ASP A 142 -4.02 -7.69 -1.39
N LEU A 143 -4.13 -8.01 -0.43
CA LEU A 143 -3.87 -7.90 1.00
C LEU A 143 -5.10 -8.14 1.84
N LEU A 144 -6.10 -7.44 1.94
CA LEU A 144 -7.31 -7.61 2.74
C LEU A 144 -7.05 -8.00 4.22
N ILE A 145 -7.20 -7.18 5.14
CA ILE A 145 -7.16 -7.43 6.59
C ILE A 145 -8.59 -7.31 7.14
N LYS A 146 -9.03 -8.19 8.04
CA LYS A 146 -10.39 -8.24 8.60
C LYS A 146 -10.45 -8.32 10.11
N ASN A 147 -9.34 -8.21 10.79
CA ASN A 147 -9.26 -8.19 12.24
C ASN A 147 -8.27 -7.13 12.71
N ASP A 148 -8.06 -7.05 14.00
CA ASP A 148 -7.27 -6.01 14.63
C ASP A 148 -5.82 -6.45 14.88
N ASP A 149 -4.96 -5.47 15.16
CA ASP A 149 -3.58 -5.66 15.65
C ASP A 149 -2.66 -6.43 14.68
N ASN A 150 -2.86 -6.34 13.36
CA ASN A 150 -1.92 -6.95 12.43
C ASN A 150 -0.76 -6.02 12.11
N GLU A 151 0.44 -6.58 12.07
CA GLU A 151 1.64 -5.93 11.57
C GLU A 151 2.15 -6.68 10.33
N VAL A 152 2.07 -6.04 9.16
CA VAL A 152 2.42 -6.67 7.90
C VAL A 152 3.55 -5.93 7.20
N SER A 153 4.61 -6.64 6.85
CA SER A 153 5.69 -6.12 6.01
C SER A 153 5.84 -6.97 4.76
N VAL A 154 5.68 -6.35 3.59
CA VAL A 154 5.87 -7.01 2.30
C VAL A 154 6.93 -6.30 1.48
N LEU A 155 7.84 -7.08 0.94
CA LEU A 155 8.83 -6.62 -0.04
C LEU A 155 8.78 -7.52 -1.28
N GLN A 156 8.38 -6.98 -2.41
CA GLN A 156 8.51 -7.60 -3.72
C GLN A 156 9.54 -6.82 -4.55
N LYS A 157 10.63 -7.47 -4.93
CA LYS A 157 11.73 -6.81 -5.65
C LYS A 157 12.37 -7.71 -6.71
N ASP A 158 13.40 -7.17 -7.37
CA ASP A 158 14.17 -7.78 -8.44
C ASP A 158 13.40 -7.90 -9.77
N HIS A 159 13.96 -8.60 -10.75
CA HIS A 159 13.57 -8.48 -12.15
C HIS A 159 12.49 -9.47 -12.60
N ALA A 160 11.96 -10.28 -11.71
CA ALA A 160 10.88 -11.20 -12.03
C ALA A 160 9.51 -10.70 -11.59
N ALA A 161 8.47 -11.19 -12.20
CA ALA A 161 7.10 -10.93 -11.75
C ALA A 161 6.83 -11.68 -10.44
N HIS A 162 6.35 -10.95 -9.44
CA HIS A 162 5.97 -11.54 -8.15
C HIS A 162 4.51 -11.27 -7.85
N SER A 163 3.84 -12.22 -7.23
CA SER A 163 2.48 -12.01 -6.75
C SER A 163 2.31 -12.47 -5.31
N ALA A 164 1.49 -11.76 -4.57
CA ALA A 164 1.04 -12.14 -3.24
C ALA A 164 -0.44 -11.80 -3.12
N ALA A 165 -1.21 -12.72 -2.58
CA ALA A 165 -2.56 -12.45 -2.10
C ALA A 165 -2.56 -12.84 -0.62
N ILE A 166 -2.89 -11.91 0.25
CA ILE A 166 -2.78 -12.07 1.69
C ILE A 166 -4.14 -11.74 2.29
N THR A 167 -4.67 -12.63 3.07
CA THR A 167 -5.85 -12.38 3.90
C THR A 167 -5.47 -12.67 5.34
N LEU A 168 -5.64 -11.71 6.21
CA LEU A 168 -5.43 -11.88 7.64
C LEU A 168 -6.77 -11.75 8.35
N ASP A 169 -7.10 -12.72 9.15
CA ASP A 169 -8.36 -12.81 9.87
C ASP A 169 -8.11 -13.49 11.24
N GLY A 170 -9.15 -13.67 12.04
CA GLY A 170 -9.05 -14.37 13.31
C GLY A 170 -9.39 -13.52 14.51
N SER A 171 -9.08 -14.05 15.68
CA SER A 171 -9.39 -13.39 16.96
C SER A 171 -8.20 -12.61 17.55
N TYR A 172 -7.02 -12.75 16.95
CA TYR A 172 -5.77 -12.10 17.40
C TYR A 172 -4.94 -11.65 16.21
N GLY A 173 -4.16 -10.61 16.39
CA GLY A 173 -3.31 -10.05 15.36
C GLY A 173 -2.21 -10.99 14.86
N THR A 174 -1.74 -10.74 13.66
CA THR A 174 -0.66 -11.49 13.04
C THR A 174 0.50 -10.56 12.67
N ASN A 175 1.71 -10.92 13.04
CA ASN A 175 2.93 -10.30 12.52
C ASN A 175 3.40 -11.12 11.31
N LEU A 176 3.33 -10.52 10.12
CA LEU A 176 3.73 -11.14 8.87
C LEU A 176 4.89 -10.40 8.21
N ASN A 177 5.95 -11.12 7.91
CA ASN A 177 7.03 -10.65 7.05
C ASN A 177 7.12 -11.51 5.79
N LEU A 178 6.86 -10.93 4.62
CA LEU A 178 7.01 -11.57 3.31
C LEU A 178 8.07 -10.85 2.48
N THR A 179 9.07 -11.60 2.00
CA THR A 179 10.02 -11.12 1.01
C THR A 179 9.99 -12.03 -0.20
N GLN A 180 9.68 -11.48 -1.35
CA GLN A 180 9.81 -12.12 -2.66
C GLN A 180 10.91 -11.41 -3.46
N GLN A 181 12.01 -12.12 -3.69
CA GLN A 181 13.15 -11.59 -4.44
C GLN A 181 13.76 -12.72 -5.28
N SER A 182 13.80 -12.55 -6.58
CA SER A 182 14.35 -13.57 -7.48
C SER A 182 14.42 -13.07 -8.91
N THR A 183 15.20 -13.74 -9.72
CA THR A 183 15.11 -13.64 -11.18
C THR A 183 14.02 -14.54 -11.78
N THR A 184 13.37 -15.35 -10.95
CA THR A 184 12.25 -16.23 -11.32
C THR A 184 10.96 -15.74 -10.65
N ALA A 185 9.84 -15.82 -11.35
CA ALA A 185 8.54 -15.44 -10.81
C ALA A 185 8.20 -16.23 -9.54
N GLN A 186 7.77 -15.50 -8.51
CA GLN A 186 7.36 -16.07 -7.23
C GLN A 186 5.88 -15.76 -6.97
N SER A 187 5.16 -16.73 -6.46
CA SER A 187 3.77 -16.56 -6.04
C SER A 187 3.61 -17.02 -4.59
N TYR A 188 2.89 -16.24 -3.82
CA TYR A 188 2.57 -16.54 -2.43
C TYR A 188 1.11 -16.24 -2.15
N THR A 189 0.40 -17.20 -1.61
CA THR A 189 -0.98 -17.01 -1.15
C THR A 189 -1.07 -17.45 0.31
N LEU A 190 -1.56 -16.56 1.15
CA LEU A 190 -1.80 -16.79 2.56
C LEU A 190 -3.27 -16.50 2.87
N ILE A 191 -3.90 -17.39 3.60
CA ILE A 191 -5.13 -17.11 4.36
C ILE A 191 -4.80 -17.47 5.80
N GLN A 192 -4.65 -16.45 6.64
CA GLN A 192 -4.28 -16.62 8.04
C GLN A 192 -5.50 -16.34 8.93
N ASN A 193 -5.81 -17.31 9.76
CA ASN A 193 -6.82 -17.17 10.81
C ASN A 193 -6.10 -17.39 12.16
N CYS A 194 -5.74 -16.30 12.84
CA CYS A 194 -5.01 -16.35 14.08
C CYS A 194 -5.96 -16.53 15.27
N LEU A 195 -5.94 -17.70 15.88
CA LEU A 195 -6.74 -18.05 17.07
C LEU A 195 -5.90 -18.19 18.34
N THR A 196 -4.61 -17.90 18.27
CA THR A 196 -3.66 -18.07 19.39
C THR A 196 -3.61 -16.80 20.23
N ILE A 197 -3.86 -16.92 21.53
CA ILE A 197 -3.67 -15.81 22.48
C ILE A 197 -2.22 -15.32 22.42
N GLY A 198 -2.04 -14.02 22.20
CA GLY A 198 -0.74 -13.38 22.01
C GLY A 198 -0.31 -13.24 20.57
N GLY A 199 -1.17 -13.64 19.62
CA GLY A 199 -0.95 -13.41 18.20
C GLY A 199 -0.19 -14.52 17.47
N CYS A 200 -0.07 -14.35 16.17
CA CYS A 200 0.64 -15.27 15.28
C CYS A 200 1.84 -14.57 14.61
N ASN A 201 2.89 -15.34 14.32
CA ASN A 201 4.06 -14.82 13.62
C ASN A 201 4.35 -15.66 12.38
N ILE A 202 4.53 -15.00 11.25
CA ILE A 202 4.82 -15.63 9.96
C ILE A 202 5.99 -14.89 9.30
N SER A 203 6.99 -15.64 8.88
CA SER A 203 8.10 -15.10 8.10
C SER A 203 8.35 -15.98 6.88
N VAL A 204 8.31 -15.38 5.69
CA VAL A 204 8.47 -16.06 4.42
C VAL A 204 9.49 -15.33 3.56
N ILE A 205 10.46 -16.06 3.06
CA ILE A 205 11.45 -15.56 2.09
C ILE A 205 11.43 -16.49 0.89
N GLN A 206 11.11 -15.95 -0.26
CA GLN A 206 11.18 -16.62 -1.56
C GLN A 206 12.31 -15.99 -2.39
N GLN A 207 13.26 -16.82 -2.84
CA GLN A 207 14.47 -16.44 -3.57
C GLN A 207 14.63 -17.26 -4.85
#